data_7a79f28dcb0b0c61213da5787c00d04b
#
_entry.id   7a79f28dcb0b0c61213da5787c00d04b
#
_cell.length_a   1.000
_cell.length_b   1.000
_cell.length_c   1.000
_cell.angle_alpha   90.00
_cell.angle_beta   90.00
_cell.angle_gamma   90.00
#
_symmetry.space_group_name_H-M   'P 1'
#
loop_
_entity.id
_entity.type
_entity.pdbx_description
1 polymer ?
#
loop_
_entity_poly.entity_id
_entity_poly.type
_entity_poly.pdbx_seq_one_letter_code
_entity_poly.pdbx_strand_id
1 'polypeptide(L)'
;KGTAENDNNQGEQIEVSEEDKYGGTLRIGMAAVANNIDPVKYTGVYENAIIENIGDTLVVYSDDLSEFLPSLATEWEVNEAGTEYTFKLREDVYFHPGKFQDGRQMTAEDVKYSLERSHNESALARLAMLDHCEVIDDFTVKCVLPNPDASFLAALTNSGNVIVPKEEVEGWGDEFGAHFVGTGPFMMKEWKTDEAVEFVRSENFWGGEVYLDGLNFVYITDINQRVNALKNGDIDIACDLAGEGIEEIKADNNLVMSQEPGMGVNYIYFNMENGPTADIKVRKALQMAVDRDAMCAALYQYGECSPAYLPLPPASWGYDESLEDLVPKYDVKGAKKLLAEAGYPDGFELEYYTSDSASSKKIGEILQQFCAKVDVKVNIHQASWGTFTEIGASGNADAIGMSWTWLPDPYFYLNKMFHEESLGTLGNGQ
;
A
#
# COMPACT_ATOMS: atom_id res chain seq x y z
N LYS A 1 23.93 4.92 -35.33
CA LYS A 1 22.70 5.40 -35.99
C LYS A 1 21.81 4.18 -36.20
N GLY A 2 20.92 3.91 -35.26
CA GLY A 2 19.81 2.98 -35.37
C GLY A 2 18.58 3.75 -34.89
N THR A 3 17.69 4.01 -35.80
CA THR A 3 16.40 4.64 -35.59
C THR A 3 15.50 3.66 -34.88
N ALA A 4 15.04 4.01 -33.68
CA ALA A 4 13.93 3.32 -33.05
C ALA A 4 12.65 3.63 -33.87
N GLU A 5 12.05 2.59 -34.40
CA GLU A 5 10.71 2.66 -34.98
C GLU A 5 9.71 2.73 -33.81
N ASN A 6 9.04 3.87 -33.73
CA ASN A 6 7.82 4.02 -32.91
C ASN A 6 6.73 3.15 -33.54
N ASP A 7 6.40 2.04 -32.92
CA ASP A 7 5.16 1.32 -33.20
C ASP A 7 3.98 2.15 -32.64
N ASN A 8 3.42 3.00 -33.49
CA ASN A 8 2.13 3.61 -33.31
C ASN A 8 1.04 2.54 -33.44
N ASN A 9 0.76 1.84 -32.37
CA ASN A 9 -0.49 1.07 -32.27
C ASN A 9 -1.61 2.07 -31.92
N GLN A 10 -2.12 2.80 -32.92
CA GLN A 10 -3.38 3.52 -32.83
C GLN A 10 -4.48 2.47 -32.82
N GLY A 11 -4.88 2.01 -31.64
CA GLY A 11 -6.17 1.36 -31.48
C GLY A 11 -7.26 2.27 -32.06
N GLU A 12 -8.10 1.77 -32.95
CA GLU A 12 -9.30 2.47 -33.40
C GLU A 12 -10.05 2.94 -32.14
N GLN A 13 -10.14 4.25 -31.95
CA GLN A 13 -11.03 4.83 -30.96
C GLN A 13 -12.45 4.51 -31.42
N ILE A 14 -13.05 3.52 -30.76
CA ILE A 14 -14.47 3.24 -30.90
C ILE A 14 -15.18 4.51 -30.38
N GLU A 15 -15.80 5.30 -31.25
CA GLU A 15 -16.70 6.37 -30.83
C GLU A 15 -17.89 5.75 -30.12
N VAL A 16 -17.83 5.70 -28.80
CA VAL A 16 -18.96 5.29 -27.94
C VAL A 16 -19.95 6.43 -27.88
N SER A 17 -21.23 6.20 -28.17
CA SER A 17 -22.24 7.24 -28.01
C SER A 17 -22.38 7.65 -26.55
N GLU A 18 -22.84 8.86 -26.27
CA GLU A 18 -23.04 9.31 -24.88
C GLU A 18 -23.98 8.39 -24.10
N GLU A 19 -25.01 7.83 -24.75
CA GLU A 19 -25.95 6.89 -24.13
C GLU A 19 -25.29 5.53 -23.79
N ASP A 20 -24.30 5.10 -24.58
CA ASP A 20 -23.59 3.83 -24.37
C ASP A 20 -22.52 3.89 -23.25
N LYS A 21 -22.25 5.09 -22.71
CA LYS A 21 -21.34 5.26 -21.56
C LYS A 21 -21.97 4.85 -20.24
N TYR A 22 -23.29 4.84 -20.15
CA TYR A 22 -24.01 4.62 -18.91
C TYR A 22 -24.52 3.18 -18.76
N GLY A 23 -24.44 2.70 -17.53
CA GLY A 23 -25.03 1.42 -17.14
C GLY A 23 -24.00 0.32 -16.89
N GLY A 24 -24.50 -0.83 -16.50
CA GLY A 24 -23.70 -2.01 -16.22
C GLY A 24 -23.07 -2.01 -14.82
N THR A 25 -22.69 -3.20 -14.40
CA THR A 25 -21.96 -3.43 -13.15
C THR A 25 -20.57 -3.94 -13.46
N LEU A 26 -19.54 -3.24 -13.00
CA LEU A 26 -18.15 -3.68 -13.14
C LEU A 26 -17.84 -4.77 -12.10
N ARG A 27 -17.39 -5.92 -12.58
CA ARG A 27 -17.05 -7.09 -11.75
C ARG A 27 -15.54 -7.22 -11.63
N ILE A 28 -15.04 -7.09 -10.39
CA ILE A 28 -13.62 -7.02 -10.07
C ILE A 28 -13.23 -8.28 -9.29
N GLY A 29 -12.44 -9.15 -9.91
CA GLY A 29 -11.91 -10.36 -9.27
C GLY A 29 -10.72 -10.06 -8.39
N MET A 30 -10.87 -10.24 -7.07
CA MET A 30 -9.85 -9.96 -6.06
C MET A 30 -9.15 -11.24 -5.60
N ALA A 31 -7.85 -11.14 -5.28
CA ALA A 31 -7.02 -12.28 -4.91
C ALA A 31 -7.20 -12.71 -3.44
N ALA A 32 -7.82 -11.90 -2.60
CA ALA A 32 -8.13 -12.25 -1.22
C ALA A 32 -9.48 -11.67 -0.77
N VAL A 33 -10.00 -12.23 0.31
CA VAL A 33 -11.23 -11.79 0.96
C VAL A 33 -10.95 -10.54 1.80
N ALA A 34 -11.79 -9.51 1.64
CA ALA A 34 -11.81 -8.40 2.57
C ALA A 34 -12.54 -8.82 3.86
N ASN A 35 -11.93 -8.54 5.01
CA ASN A 35 -12.46 -8.98 6.29
C ASN A 35 -13.28 -7.92 7.01
N ASN A 36 -12.89 -6.65 6.89
CA ASN A 36 -13.56 -5.54 7.55
C ASN A 36 -13.22 -4.23 6.84
N ILE A 37 -14.22 -3.52 6.32
CA ILE A 37 -14.02 -2.21 5.68
C ILE A 37 -14.39 -1.03 6.60
N ASP A 38 -14.43 -1.21 7.91
CA ASP A 38 -14.41 -0.08 8.84
C ASP A 38 -13.06 0.66 8.69
N PRO A 39 -13.07 1.98 8.36
CA PRO A 39 -11.84 2.72 8.04
C PRO A 39 -10.77 2.65 9.12
N VAL A 40 -11.13 2.59 10.39
CA VAL A 40 -10.14 2.53 11.48
C VAL A 40 -9.67 1.12 11.80
N LYS A 41 -10.37 0.08 11.36
CA LYS A 41 -10.09 -1.32 11.71
C LYS A 41 -9.37 -2.10 10.62
N TYR A 42 -9.51 -1.72 9.34
CA TYR A 42 -8.89 -2.47 8.25
C TYR A 42 -7.36 -2.36 8.25
N THR A 43 -6.70 -3.40 7.74
CA THR A 43 -5.23 -3.47 7.68
C THR A 43 -4.70 -3.93 6.32
N GLY A 44 -5.57 -4.32 5.39
CA GLY A 44 -5.20 -4.91 4.11
C GLY A 44 -5.44 -3.98 2.91
N VAL A 45 -4.77 -4.28 1.80
CA VAL A 45 -4.87 -3.52 0.54
C VAL A 45 -6.21 -3.73 -0.16
N TYR A 46 -6.87 -4.87 0.07
CA TYR A 46 -8.16 -5.17 -0.58
C TYR A 46 -9.30 -4.37 0.05
N GLU A 47 -9.28 -4.24 1.37
CA GLU A 47 -10.20 -3.36 2.08
C GLU A 47 -10.01 -1.92 1.66
N ASN A 48 -8.74 -1.47 1.52
CA ASN A 48 -8.41 -0.13 1.02
C ASN A 48 -9.05 0.13 -0.35
N ALA A 49 -8.83 -0.78 -1.31
CA ALA A 49 -9.37 -0.66 -2.66
C ALA A 49 -10.91 -0.61 -2.70
N ILE A 50 -11.59 -1.25 -1.75
CA ILE A 50 -13.04 -1.18 -1.63
C ILE A 50 -13.46 0.18 -1.04
N ILE A 51 -12.84 0.61 0.07
CA ILE A 51 -13.20 1.84 0.78
C ILE A 51 -13.06 3.07 -0.11
N GLU A 52 -12.03 3.15 -0.96
CA GLU A 52 -11.80 4.25 -1.90
C GLU A 52 -12.92 4.49 -2.93
N ASN A 53 -13.80 3.49 -3.12
CA ASN A 53 -14.95 3.64 -4.01
C ASN A 53 -16.24 4.08 -3.31
N ILE A 54 -16.26 4.08 -1.97
CA ILE A 54 -17.49 4.31 -1.18
C ILE A 54 -17.36 5.42 -0.14
N GLY A 55 -16.14 5.90 0.10
CA GLY A 55 -15.87 7.00 1.01
C GLY A 55 -14.80 7.94 0.47
N ASP A 56 -14.86 9.17 0.91
CA ASP A 56 -13.92 10.22 0.51
C ASP A 56 -13.14 10.76 1.71
N THR A 57 -11.92 11.21 1.43
CA THR A 57 -11.03 11.91 2.37
C THR A 57 -11.08 13.42 2.16
N LEU A 58 -10.46 14.21 3.04
CA LEU A 58 -10.39 15.67 2.88
C LEU A 58 -9.60 16.09 1.66
N VAL A 59 -8.50 15.40 1.39
CA VAL A 59 -7.58 15.64 0.28
C VAL A 59 -7.19 14.32 -0.35
N VAL A 60 -6.82 14.33 -1.61
CA VAL A 60 -6.33 13.17 -2.36
C VAL A 60 -5.00 13.48 -3.03
N TYR A 61 -4.27 12.47 -3.48
CA TYR A 61 -3.15 12.67 -4.40
C TYR A 61 -3.64 12.91 -5.83
N SER A 62 -2.85 13.66 -6.62
CA SER A 62 -2.96 13.63 -8.07
C SER A 62 -2.65 12.25 -8.63
N ASP A 63 -3.08 11.96 -9.88
CA ASP A 63 -2.89 10.65 -10.52
C ASP A 63 -1.40 10.26 -10.64
N ASP A 64 -0.52 11.24 -10.79
CA ASP A 64 0.92 11.05 -10.84
C ASP A 64 1.60 11.09 -9.45
N LEU A 65 0.81 11.17 -8.39
CA LEU A 65 1.23 11.24 -6.98
C LEU A 65 2.12 12.46 -6.65
N SER A 66 2.14 13.52 -7.48
CA SER A 66 3.07 14.64 -7.35
C SER A 66 2.59 15.75 -6.43
N GLU A 67 1.28 15.85 -6.20
CA GLU A 67 0.67 16.92 -5.39
C GLU A 67 -0.60 16.47 -4.67
N PHE A 68 -1.03 17.25 -3.69
CA PHE A 68 -2.32 17.08 -3.03
C PHE A 68 -3.39 17.88 -3.74
N LEU A 69 -4.53 17.25 -4.01
CA LEU A 69 -5.69 17.87 -4.64
C LEU A 69 -6.86 17.96 -3.65
N PRO A 70 -7.74 18.98 -3.82
CA PRO A 70 -9.00 19.08 -3.11
C PRO A 70 -9.89 17.84 -3.32
N SER A 71 -10.56 17.41 -2.23
CA SER A 71 -11.60 16.37 -2.24
C SER A 71 -12.80 16.89 -1.43
N LEU A 72 -13.06 16.37 -0.22
CA LEU A 72 -14.10 16.93 0.66
C LEU A 72 -13.74 18.33 1.20
N ALA A 73 -12.44 18.65 1.29
CA ALA A 73 -11.98 20.01 1.49
C ALA A 73 -11.75 20.69 0.14
N THR A 74 -12.21 21.93 -0.02
CA THR A 74 -12.01 22.75 -1.22
C THR A 74 -10.69 23.50 -1.20
N GLU A 75 -10.21 23.85 0.00
CA GLU A 75 -8.93 24.52 0.26
C GLU A 75 -8.49 24.29 1.70
N TRP A 76 -7.23 24.51 1.97
CA TRP A 76 -6.67 24.47 3.32
C TRP A 76 -5.55 25.47 3.51
N GLU A 77 -5.37 25.88 4.77
CA GLU A 77 -4.28 26.76 5.19
C GLU A 77 -3.51 26.11 6.35
N VAL A 78 -2.21 26.36 6.37
CA VAL A 78 -1.31 25.90 7.43
C VAL A 78 -0.73 27.11 8.14
N ASN A 79 -0.73 27.12 9.47
CA ASN A 79 -0.13 28.21 10.22
C ASN A 79 1.41 28.24 10.06
N GLU A 80 2.06 29.37 10.42
CA GLU A 80 3.51 29.50 10.31
C GLU A 80 4.31 28.47 11.13
N ALA A 81 3.72 27.96 12.20
CA ALA A 81 4.34 26.94 13.04
C ALA A 81 4.23 25.52 12.47
N GLY A 82 3.40 25.29 11.42
CA GLY A 82 3.16 23.96 10.86
C GLY A 82 2.37 23.04 11.78
N THR A 83 1.65 23.57 12.76
CA THR A 83 0.94 22.81 13.80
C THR A 83 -0.58 22.91 13.70
N GLU A 84 -1.11 23.80 12.89
CA GLU A 84 -2.56 23.97 12.70
C GLU A 84 -2.89 23.96 11.21
N TYR A 85 -3.80 23.10 10.81
CA TYR A 85 -4.32 22.98 9.46
C TYR A 85 -5.81 23.32 9.46
N THR A 86 -6.21 24.39 8.77
CA THR A 86 -7.61 24.80 8.67
C THR A 86 -8.15 24.43 7.29
N PHE A 87 -9.19 23.61 7.24
CA PHE A 87 -9.82 23.13 6.02
C PHE A 87 -11.17 23.80 5.82
N LYS A 88 -11.44 24.26 4.59
CA LYS A 88 -12.77 24.65 4.13
C LYS A 88 -13.43 23.47 3.43
N LEU A 89 -14.59 23.09 3.87
CA LEU A 89 -15.32 21.93 3.37
C LEU A 89 -16.25 22.30 2.23
N ARG A 90 -16.57 21.34 1.40
CA ARG A 90 -17.65 21.41 0.41
C ARG A 90 -19.00 21.50 1.15
N GLU A 91 -19.93 22.27 0.54
CA GLU A 91 -21.30 22.40 1.06
C GLU A 91 -22.31 21.52 0.32
N ASP A 92 -21.87 20.77 -0.69
CA ASP A 92 -22.70 19.92 -1.56
C ASP A 92 -22.51 18.42 -1.32
N VAL A 93 -21.89 18.02 -0.19
CA VAL A 93 -21.64 16.63 0.15
C VAL A 93 -22.72 16.08 1.07
N TYR A 94 -23.26 14.93 0.69
CA TYR A 94 -24.26 14.19 1.48
C TYR A 94 -23.80 12.76 1.68
N PHE A 95 -24.04 12.21 2.87
CA PHE A 95 -23.82 10.79 3.12
C PHE A 95 -24.79 9.93 2.34
N HIS A 96 -24.40 8.70 2.05
CA HIS A 96 -25.35 7.68 1.58
C HIS A 96 -26.43 7.48 2.65
N PRO A 97 -27.69 7.24 2.26
CA PRO A 97 -28.73 6.84 3.21
C PRO A 97 -28.32 5.57 3.95
N GLY A 98 -28.45 5.59 5.27
CA GLY A 98 -28.13 4.47 6.13
C GLY A 98 -29.33 4.03 6.98
N LYS A 99 -29.06 3.25 8.03
CA LYS A 99 -30.09 2.79 8.95
C LYS A 99 -30.41 3.82 10.03
N PHE A 100 -29.43 4.64 10.44
CA PHE A 100 -29.51 5.56 11.56
C PHE A 100 -29.52 7.03 11.13
N GLN A 101 -29.35 7.32 9.86
CA GLN A 101 -29.53 8.64 9.24
C GLN A 101 -30.04 8.48 7.79
N ASP A 102 -30.68 9.50 7.23
CA ASP A 102 -31.36 9.45 5.94
C ASP A 102 -30.65 10.36 4.90
N GLY A 103 -29.37 10.10 4.66
CA GLY A 103 -28.59 10.83 3.65
C GLY A 103 -28.41 12.32 3.97
N ARG A 104 -28.13 12.67 5.23
CA ARG A 104 -27.93 14.07 5.62
C ARG A 104 -26.63 14.66 5.08
N GLN A 105 -26.57 15.99 5.00
CA GLN A 105 -25.37 16.73 4.64
C GLN A 105 -24.23 16.48 5.63
N MET A 106 -23.02 16.35 5.07
CA MET A 106 -21.78 16.29 5.84
C MET A 106 -21.45 17.68 6.41
N THR A 107 -20.92 17.72 7.62
CA THR A 107 -20.47 18.94 8.30
C THR A 107 -19.09 18.78 8.92
N ALA A 108 -18.52 19.86 9.44
CA ALA A 108 -17.25 19.86 10.16
C ALA A 108 -17.26 18.97 11.42
N GLU A 109 -18.43 18.73 12.03
CA GLU A 109 -18.55 17.80 13.14
C GLU A 109 -18.28 16.35 12.72
N ASP A 110 -18.66 15.95 11.49
CA ASP A 110 -18.38 14.62 10.96
C ASP A 110 -16.89 14.45 10.67
N VAL A 111 -16.26 15.49 10.17
CA VAL A 111 -14.82 15.51 9.95
C VAL A 111 -14.06 15.36 11.26
N LYS A 112 -14.41 16.17 12.26
CA LYS A 112 -13.85 16.07 13.61
C LYS A 112 -14.02 14.66 14.18
N TYR A 113 -15.23 14.13 14.15
CA TYR A 113 -15.53 12.78 14.64
C TYR A 113 -14.67 11.72 13.96
N SER A 114 -14.62 11.74 12.63
CA SER A 114 -13.90 10.71 11.82
C SER A 114 -12.41 10.75 12.06
N LEU A 115 -11.78 11.94 12.05
CA LEU A 115 -10.34 12.08 12.23
C LEU A 115 -9.90 11.78 13.67
N GLU A 116 -10.66 12.23 14.68
CA GLU A 116 -10.38 11.91 16.08
C GLU A 116 -10.59 10.40 16.35
N ARG A 117 -11.59 9.77 15.71
CA ARG A 117 -11.77 8.33 15.76
C ARG A 117 -10.58 7.61 15.15
N SER A 118 -10.10 8.06 13.97
CA SER A 118 -8.90 7.48 13.35
C SER A 118 -7.66 7.66 14.24
N HIS A 119 -7.47 8.81 14.86
CA HIS A 119 -6.40 9.03 15.84
C HIS A 119 -6.44 8.02 16.99
N ASN A 120 -7.63 7.82 17.60
CA ASN A 120 -7.79 7.03 18.81
C ASN A 120 -7.89 5.51 18.57
N GLU A 121 -8.48 5.07 17.46
CA GLU A 121 -8.89 3.69 17.23
C GLU A 121 -8.19 2.99 16.06
N SER A 122 -7.43 3.74 15.23
CA SER A 122 -6.83 3.16 14.03
C SER A 122 -5.86 2.02 14.36
N ALA A 123 -6.14 0.82 13.80
CA ALA A 123 -5.30 -0.37 13.94
C ALA A 123 -3.85 -0.15 13.46
N LEU A 124 -3.64 0.81 12.55
CA LEU A 124 -2.32 1.16 12.00
C LEU A 124 -1.83 2.55 12.44
N ALA A 125 -2.46 3.16 13.46
CA ALA A 125 -2.09 4.48 14.00
C ALA A 125 -1.94 5.56 12.89
N ARG A 126 -2.89 5.59 11.94
CA ARG A 126 -2.81 6.41 10.71
C ARG A 126 -2.71 7.91 10.96
N LEU A 127 -3.29 8.42 12.04
CA LEU A 127 -3.24 9.82 12.46
C LEU A 127 -2.62 9.99 13.85
N ALA A 128 -1.56 9.24 14.15
CA ALA A 128 -0.87 9.34 15.45
C ALA A 128 -0.33 10.75 15.75
N MET A 129 -0.06 11.55 14.69
CA MET A 129 0.41 12.94 14.81
C MET A 129 -0.70 13.95 15.13
N LEU A 130 -1.98 13.60 15.03
CA LEU A 130 -3.08 14.49 15.38
C LEU A 130 -3.18 14.61 16.90
N ASP A 131 -3.48 15.79 17.41
CA ASP A 131 -3.88 15.99 18.81
C ASP A 131 -5.41 16.04 18.91
N HIS A 132 -6.05 17.00 18.23
CA HIS A 132 -7.48 17.13 18.18
C HIS A 132 -7.94 17.96 16.96
N CYS A 133 -9.27 18.00 16.73
CA CYS A 133 -9.90 18.88 15.77
C CYS A 133 -10.84 19.87 16.46
N GLU A 134 -10.88 21.11 15.95
CA GLU A 134 -11.78 22.18 16.38
C GLU A 134 -12.78 22.50 15.26
N VAL A 135 -14.06 22.49 15.53
CA VAL A 135 -15.09 22.98 14.62
C VAL A 135 -15.17 24.48 14.73
N ILE A 136 -14.93 25.20 13.64
CA ILE A 136 -14.99 26.66 13.60
C ILE A 136 -16.40 27.11 13.19
N ASP A 137 -16.96 26.47 12.17
CA ASP A 137 -18.34 26.60 11.72
C ASP A 137 -18.74 25.29 11.00
N ASP A 138 -19.96 25.21 10.46
CA ASP A 138 -20.51 23.99 9.85
C ASP A 138 -19.64 23.44 8.72
N PHE A 139 -18.84 24.29 8.04
CA PHE A 139 -18.01 23.91 6.90
C PHE A 139 -16.54 24.35 7.06
N THR A 140 -16.09 24.58 8.28
CA THR A 140 -14.70 24.89 8.57
C THR A 140 -14.23 24.10 9.78
N VAL A 141 -13.19 23.29 9.58
CA VAL A 141 -12.56 22.48 10.65
C VAL A 141 -11.07 22.80 10.72
N LYS A 142 -10.53 22.86 11.94
CA LYS A 142 -9.11 23.04 12.19
C LYS A 142 -8.56 21.79 12.88
N CYS A 143 -7.53 21.19 12.30
CA CYS A 143 -6.76 20.09 12.88
C CYS A 143 -5.53 20.65 13.58
N VAL A 144 -5.29 20.25 14.83
CA VAL A 144 -4.19 20.69 15.65
C VAL A 144 -3.22 19.52 15.89
N LEU A 145 -1.93 19.78 15.68
CA LEU A 145 -0.84 18.83 15.92
C LEU A 145 0.01 19.32 17.09
N PRO A 146 0.52 18.44 17.97
CA PRO A 146 1.39 18.83 19.08
C PRO A 146 2.76 19.32 18.61
N ASN A 147 3.22 18.88 17.44
CA ASN A 147 4.46 19.31 16.78
C ASN A 147 4.22 19.45 15.27
N PRO A 148 5.03 20.26 14.56
CA PRO A 148 4.97 20.33 13.11
C PRO A 148 5.23 18.95 12.48
N ASP A 149 4.34 18.53 11.57
CA ASP A 149 4.50 17.28 10.85
C ASP A 149 4.11 17.46 9.37
N ALA A 150 5.11 17.44 8.49
CA ALA A 150 4.91 17.63 7.06
C ALA A 150 4.17 16.46 6.39
N SER A 151 4.12 15.30 7.02
CA SER A 151 3.42 14.12 6.52
C SER A 151 1.91 14.12 6.81
N PHE A 152 1.40 15.11 7.54
CA PHE A 152 0.00 15.14 7.96
C PHE A 152 -0.97 15.14 6.77
N LEU A 153 -0.72 15.98 5.72
CA LEU A 153 -1.56 15.96 4.52
C LEU A 153 -1.51 14.61 3.80
N ALA A 154 -0.33 14.01 3.70
CA ALA A 154 -0.19 12.67 3.14
C ALA A 154 -0.97 11.63 3.96
N ALA A 155 -0.93 11.69 5.27
CA ALA A 155 -1.71 10.81 6.14
C ALA A 155 -3.22 10.96 5.90
N LEU A 156 -3.71 12.18 5.66
CA LEU A 156 -5.13 12.44 5.40
C LEU A 156 -5.64 11.82 4.09
N THR A 157 -4.77 11.51 3.12
CA THR A 157 -5.19 10.84 1.87
C THR A 157 -5.50 9.35 2.05
N ASN A 158 -5.08 8.76 3.17
CA ASN A 158 -5.31 7.33 3.42
C ASN A 158 -6.79 7.04 3.64
N SER A 159 -7.32 6.00 3.00
CA SER A 159 -8.72 5.60 3.09
C SER A 159 -9.19 5.25 4.52
N GLY A 160 -8.26 5.05 5.46
CA GLY A 160 -8.58 4.97 6.89
C GLY A 160 -9.04 6.29 7.51
N ASN A 161 -8.92 7.39 6.78
CA ASN A 161 -9.30 8.74 7.18
C ASN A 161 -10.49 9.29 6.36
N VAL A 162 -11.26 8.41 5.69
CA VAL A 162 -12.52 8.78 5.05
C VAL A 162 -13.53 9.27 6.09
N ILE A 163 -14.37 10.21 5.67
CA ILE A 163 -15.35 10.81 6.57
C ILE A 163 -16.61 9.96 6.63
N VAL A 164 -17.05 9.65 7.83
CA VAL A 164 -18.19 8.75 8.11
C VAL A 164 -19.20 9.42 9.04
N PRO A 165 -20.50 9.11 8.93
CA PRO A 165 -21.53 9.66 9.80
C PRO A 165 -21.51 8.95 11.17
N LYS A 166 -21.36 9.71 12.22
CA LYS A 166 -21.28 9.23 13.62
C LYS A 166 -22.42 8.29 13.98
N GLU A 167 -23.65 8.61 13.58
CA GLU A 167 -24.85 7.85 13.90
C GLU A 167 -24.80 6.42 13.38
N GLU A 168 -24.23 6.21 12.19
CA GLU A 168 -24.07 4.88 11.61
C GLU A 168 -22.97 4.09 12.33
N VAL A 169 -21.83 4.75 12.62
CA VAL A 169 -20.73 4.10 13.35
C VAL A 169 -21.18 3.66 14.73
N GLU A 170 -21.81 4.54 15.51
CA GLU A 170 -22.30 4.23 16.87
C GLU A 170 -23.47 3.27 16.85
N GLY A 171 -24.35 3.38 15.86
CA GLY A 171 -25.53 2.52 15.73
C GLY A 171 -25.24 1.08 15.37
N TRP A 172 -24.24 0.84 14.53
CA TRP A 172 -23.78 -0.49 14.13
C TRP A 172 -22.68 -1.04 15.05
N GLY A 173 -21.89 -0.17 15.70
CA GLY A 173 -20.77 -0.57 16.53
C GLY A 173 -19.76 -1.41 15.75
N ASP A 174 -19.44 -2.61 16.25
CA ASP A 174 -18.47 -3.51 15.61
C ASP A 174 -18.89 -4.03 14.22
N GLU A 175 -20.16 -3.94 13.87
CA GLU A 175 -20.69 -4.36 12.58
C GLU A 175 -20.63 -3.24 11.53
N PHE A 176 -20.18 -2.03 11.85
CA PHE A 176 -20.15 -0.89 10.93
C PHE A 176 -19.43 -1.21 9.61
N GLY A 177 -18.32 -1.96 9.66
CA GLY A 177 -17.59 -2.35 8.47
C GLY A 177 -18.41 -3.20 7.46
N ALA A 178 -19.42 -3.95 7.94
CA ALA A 178 -20.33 -4.70 7.06
C ALA A 178 -21.54 -3.85 6.59
N HIS A 179 -21.67 -2.63 7.11
CA HIS A 179 -22.77 -1.69 6.82
C HIS A 179 -22.23 -0.29 6.52
N PHE A 180 -21.09 -0.22 5.87
CA PHE A 180 -20.37 1.03 5.65
C PHE A 180 -21.23 2.06 4.90
N VAL A 181 -21.27 3.27 5.45
CA VAL A 181 -21.91 4.44 4.87
C VAL A 181 -20.86 5.53 4.69
N GLY A 182 -20.70 6.01 3.46
CA GLY A 182 -19.74 7.05 3.08
C GLY A 182 -20.37 8.14 2.24
N THR A 183 -19.54 8.85 1.48
CA THR A 183 -19.89 9.99 0.62
C THR A 183 -19.56 9.74 -0.86
N GLY A 184 -18.96 8.59 -1.16
CA GLY A 184 -18.36 8.28 -2.46
C GLY A 184 -19.37 7.98 -3.58
N PRO A 185 -18.86 7.64 -4.77
CA PRO A 185 -19.69 7.40 -5.96
C PRO A 185 -20.56 6.15 -5.89
N PHE A 186 -20.24 5.21 -5.00
CA PHE A 186 -20.99 3.98 -4.84
C PHE A 186 -21.40 3.75 -3.39
N MET A 187 -22.60 3.20 -3.18
CA MET A 187 -23.19 2.84 -1.90
C MET A 187 -23.16 1.33 -1.71
N MET A 188 -22.89 0.85 -0.51
CA MET A 188 -22.98 -0.57 -0.20
C MET A 188 -24.40 -1.08 -0.40
N LYS A 189 -24.54 -2.15 -1.19
CA LYS A 189 -25.80 -2.87 -1.41
C LYS A 189 -25.87 -4.13 -0.56
N GLU A 190 -24.85 -4.97 -0.64
CA GLU A 190 -24.81 -6.24 0.06
C GLU A 190 -23.36 -6.71 0.28
N TRP A 191 -23.09 -7.26 1.44
CA TRP A 191 -21.86 -7.99 1.74
C TRP A 191 -22.17 -9.48 1.88
N LYS A 192 -21.73 -10.27 0.91
CA LYS A 192 -21.79 -11.73 0.93
C LYS A 192 -20.47 -12.26 1.46
N THR A 193 -20.45 -12.67 2.73
CA THR A 193 -19.24 -13.16 3.40
C THR A 193 -18.52 -14.22 2.56
N ASP A 194 -17.21 -14.09 2.37
CA ASP A 194 -16.33 -14.96 1.60
C ASP A 194 -16.64 -15.08 0.09
N GLU A 195 -17.65 -14.35 -0.43
CA GLU A 195 -18.02 -14.41 -1.85
C GLU A 195 -17.79 -13.09 -2.57
N ALA A 196 -18.43 -12.00 -2.11
CA ALA A 196 -18.40 -10.71 -2.80
C ALA A 196 -18.89 -9.55 -1.93
N VAL A 197 -18.55 -8.33 -2.34
CA VAL A 197 -19.18 -7.09 -1.87
C VAL A 197 -19.79 -6.36 -3.07
N GLU A 198 -21.10 -6.09 -3.00
CA GLU A 198 -21.86 -5.45 -4.06
C GLU A 198 -22.18 -4.00 -3.70
N PHE A 199 -22.03 -3.13 -4.69
CA PHE A 199 -22.33 -1.71 -4.58
C PHE A 199 -23.26 -1.26 -5.71
N VAL A 200 -24.05 -0.22 -5.43
CA VAL A 200 -24.89 0.50 -6.41
C VAL A 200 -24.44 1.94 -6.48
N ARG A 201 -24.67 2.58 -7.63
CA ARG A 201 -24.37 4.00 -7.84
C ARG A 201 -25.07 4.87 -6.81
N SER A 202 -24.35 5.90 -6.31
CA SER A 202 -24.92 6.98 -5.53
C SER A 202 -25.51 8.03 -6.48
N GLU A 203 -26.81 8.31 -6.33
CA GLU A 203 -27.49 9.33 -7.15
C GLU A 203 -27.10 10.78 -6.79
N ASN A 204 -26.54 10.98 -5.60
CA ASN A 204 -26.19 12.29 -5.05
C ASN A 204 -24.68 12.49 -4.88
N PHE A 205 -23.88 11.83 -5.71
CA PHE A 205 -22.43 11.97 -5.61
C PHE A 205 -21.98 13.39 -6.00
N TRP A 206 -21.21 14.02 -5.15
CA TRP A 206 -20.72 15.40 -5.30
C TRP A 206 -19.63 15.55 -6.38
N GLY A 207 -18.91 14.47 -6.70
CA GLY A 207 -17.75 14.49 -7.62
C GLY A 207 -18.12 14.44 -9.11
N GLY A 208 -19.40 14.48 -9.46
CA GLY A 208 -19.89 14.52 -10.83
C GLY A 208 -20.57 13.24 -11.28
N GLU A 209 -20.58 12.98 -12.58
CA GLU A 209 -21.32 11.86 -13.18
C GLU A 209 -20.66 10.51 -12.92
N VAL A 210 -21.45 9.55 -12.45
CA VAL A 210 -21.04 8.15 -12.27
C VAL A 210 -21.66 7.34 -13.40
N TYR A 211 -20.83 6.76 -14.26
CA TYR A 211 -21.29 6.04 -15.46
C TYR A 211 -21.83 4.65 -15.18
N LEU A 212 -21.23 3.92 -14.25
CA LEU A 212 -21.62 2.56 -13.91
C LEU A 212 -22.84 2.53 -12.97
N ASP A 213 -23.69 1.52 -13.11
CA ASP A 213 -24.80 1.27 -12.16
C ASP A 213 -24.32 0.69 -10.84
N GLY A 214 -23.15 0.04 -10.82
CA GLY A 214 -22.59 -0.54 -9.62
C GLY A 214 -21.23 -1.20 -9.80
N LEU A 215 -20.68 -1.64 -8.68
CA LEU A 215 -19.45 -2.42 -8.60
C LEU A 215 -19.73 -3.75 -7.90
N ASN A 216 -18.99 -4.78 -8.27
CA ASN A 216 -19.03 -6.07 -7.60
C ASN A 216 -17.59 -6.57 -7.41
N PHE A 217 -17.09 -6.55 -6.17
CA PHE A 217 -15.79 -7.11 -5.79
C PHE A 217 -15.98 -8.60 -5.48
N VAL A 218 -15.57 -9.46 -6.39
CA VAL A 218 -15.73 -10.91 -6.29
C VAL A 218 -14.43 -11.55 -5.78
N TYR A 219 -14.50 -12.36 -4.74
CA TYR A 219 -13.33 -13.02 -4.19
C TYR A 219 -13.01 -14.30 -4.95
N ILE A 220 -11.91 -14.29 -5.72
CA ILE A 220 -11.40 -15.44 -6.48
C ILE A 220 -9.93 -15.61 -6.12
N THR A 221 -9.65 -16.31 -5.03
CA THR A 221 -8.32 -16.43 -4.44
C THR A 221 -7.35 -17.26 -5.29
N ASP A 222 -7.86 -18.27 -6.00
CA ASP A 222 -7.05 -19.05 -6.95
C ASP A 222 -6.78 -18.25 -8.23
N ILE A 223 -5.51 -18.10 -8.57
CA ILE A 223 -5.10 -17.28 -9.73
C ILE A 223 -5.59 -17.85 -11.06
N ASN A 224 -5.58 -19.19 -11.22
CA ASN A 224 -6.01 -19.81 -12.47
C ASN A 224 -7.52 -19.68 -12.67
N GLN A 225 -8.29 -19.76 -11.56
CA GLN A 225 -9.73 -19.50 -11.61
C GLN A 225 -10.00 -18.05 -11.95
N ARG A 226 -9.22 -17.09 -11.41
CA ARG A 226 -9.36 -15.65 -11.69
C ARG A 226 -9.05 -15.33 -13.15
N VAL A 227 -7.96 -15.89 -13.72
CA VAL A 227 -7.63 -15.79 -15.14
C VAL A 227 -8.75 -16.38 -16.02
N ASN A 228 -9.25 -17.56 -15.69
CA ASN A 228 -10.35 -18.18 -16.43
C ASN A 228 -11.64 -17.38 -16.35
N ALA A 229 -12.00 -16.85 -15.19
CA ALA A 229 -13.16 -15.99 -15.01
C ALA A 229 -13.10 -14.73 -15.89
N LEU A 230 -11.91 -14.10 -15.99
CA LEU A 230 -11.69 -12.97 -16.89
C LEU A 230 -11.85 -13.36 -18.37
N LYS A 231 -11.21 -14.45 -18.79
CA LYS A 231 -11.29 -14.95 -20.19
C LYS A 231 -12.72 -15.36 -20.60
N ASN A 232 -13.52 -15.85 -19.65
CA ASN A 232 -14.90 -16.22 -19.88
C ASN A 232 -15.87 -15.04 -19.82
N GLY A 233 -15.43 -13.87 -19.36
CA GLY A 233 -16.29 -12.72 -19.12
C GLY A 233 -17.17 -12.85 -17.86
N ASP A 234 -16.77 -13.68 -16.89
CA ASP A 234 -17.44 -13.77 -15.58
C ASP A 234 -17.06 -12.59 -14.69
N ILE A 235 -15.86 -12.03 -14.88
CA ILE A 235 -15.37 -10.78 -14.32
C ILE A 235 -14.81 -9.89 -15.43
N ASP A 236 -14.71 -8.58 -15.16
CA ASP A 236 -14.26 -7.57 -16.10
C ASP A 236 -12.79 -7.12 -15.82
N ILE A 237 -12.39 -7.19 -14.56
CA ILE A 237 -11.01 -6.90 -14.10
C ILE A 237 -10.54 -8.07 -13.23
N ALA A 238 -9.32 -8.52 -13.45
CA ALA A 238 -8.63 -9.48 -12.59
C ALA A 238 -7.43 -8.79 -11.91
N CYS A 239 -7.48 -8.64 -10.59
CA CYS A 239 -6.41 -8.07 -9.80
C CYS A 239 -5.32 -9.09 -9.48
N ASP A 240 -4.09 -8.62 -9.23
CA ASP A 240 -2.96 -9.40 -8.70
C ASP A 240 -2.67 -10.67 -9.49
N LEU A 241 -2.51 -10.51 -10.79
CA LEU A 241 -2.05 -11.58 -11.66
C LEU A 241 -0.57 -11.84 -11.44
N ALA A 242 -0.17 -13.12 -11.49
CA ALA A 242 1.21 -13.53 -11.37
C ALA A 242 1.48 -14.81 -12.17
N GLY A 243 2.75 -15.10 -12.41
CA GLY A 243 3.17 -16.33 -13.05
C GLY A 243 2.68 -16.47 -14.50
N GLU A 244 2.37 -17.70 -14.91
CA GLU A 244 1.93 -18.02 -16.28
C GLU A 244 0.65 -17.29 -16.68
N GLY A 245 -0.21 -16.91 -15.74
CA GLY A 245 -1.43 -16.14 -16.00
C GLY A 245 -1.15 -14.80 -16.70
N ILE A 246 -0.03 -14.16 -16.43
CA ILE A 246 0.39 -12.92 -17.08
C ILE A 246 0.61 -13.15 -18.58
N GLU A 247 1.30 -14.24 -18.95
CA GLU A 247 1.57 -14.58 -20.36
C GLU A 247 0.28 -14.97 -21.09
N GLU A 248 -0.65 -15.65 -20.41
CA GLU A 248 -1.94 -15.99 -20.98
C GLU A 248 -2.77 -14.74 -21.33
N ILE A 249 -2.77 -13.75 -20.44
CA ILE A 249 -3.47 -12.47 -20.66
C ILE A 249 -2.79 -11.66 -21.77
N LYS A 250 -1.45 -11.56 -21.77
CA LYS A 250 -0.71 -10.86 -22.82
C LYS A 250 -0.88 -11.48 -24.20
N ALA A 251 -1.15 -12.78 -24.26
CA ALA A 251 -1.35 -13.48 -25.53
C ALA A 251 -2.79 -13.37 -26.08
N ASP A 252 -3.77 -12.92 -25.29
CA ASP A 252 -5.18 -12.77 -25.71
C ASP A 252 -5.43 -11.34 -26.20
N ASN A 253 -5.73 -11.19 -27.49
CA ASN A 253 -5.96 -9.89 -28.11
C ASN A 253 -7.26 -9.17 -27.63
N ASN A 254 -8.12 -9.86 -26.89
CA ASN A 254 -9.34 -9.27 -26.33
C ASN A 254 -9.13 -8.75 -24.92
N LEU A 255 -7.93 -8.95 -24.32
CA LEU A 255 -7.59 -8.57 -22.96
C LEU A 255 -6.47 -7.53 -22.97
N VAL A 256 -6.47 -6.66 -21.97
CA VAL A 256 -5.44 -5.66 -21.76
C VAL A 256 -4.74 -5.94 -20.44
N MET A 257 -3.41 -5.99 -20.46
CA MET A 257 -2.60 -6.06 -19.25
C MET A 257 -2.17 -4.66 -18.85
N SER A 258 -2.58 -4.23 -17.64
CA SER A 258 -2.06 -3.03 -16.97
C SER A 258 -1.06 -3.45 -15.91
N GLN A 259 0.11 -2.86 -15.91
CA GLN A 259 1.17 -3.17 -14.97
C GLN A 259 1.98 -1.90 -14.69
N GLU A 260 1.96 -1.45 -13.44
CA GLU A 260 2.62 -0.24 -13.01
C GLU A 260 3.59 -0.53 -11.84
N PRO A 261 4.65 0.27 -11.67
CA PRO A 261 5.53 0.18 -10.51
C PRO A 261 4.75 0.36 -9.21
N GLY A 262 4.85 -0.61 -8.31
CA GLY A 262 4.17 -0.56 -7.01
C GLY A 262 4.92 0.27 -5.97
N MET A 263 4.22 0.58 -4.88
CA MET A 263 4.79 1.25 -3.71
C MET A 263 5.42 0.29 -2.70
N GLY A 264 5.51 -1.01 -3.02
CA GLY A 264 6.08 -2.02 -2.15
C GLY A 264 7.57 -2.23 -2.37
N VAL A 265 8.33 -2.34 -1.28
CA VAL A 265 9.74 -2.74 -1.31
C VAL A 265 9.93 -4.00 -0.47
N ASN A 266 10.48 -5.06 -1.09
CA ASN A 266 10.97 -6.22 -0.36
C ASN A 266 12.44 -5.99 0.01
N TYR A 267 12.79 -6.17 1.26
CA TYR A 267 14.13 -5.92 1.75
C TYR A 267 14.54 -6.90 2.84
N ILE A 268 15.85 -6.94 3.09
CA ILE A 268 16.43 -7.68 4.21
C ILE A 268 17.14 -6.64 5.07
N TYR A 269 16.73 -6.52 6.33
CA TYR A 269 17.42 -5.69 7.29
C TYR A 269 18.29 -6.53 8.23
N PHE A 270 19.32 -5.90 8.74
CA PHE A 270 20.36 -6.55 9.55
C PHE A 270 20.37 -5.98 10.96
N ASN A 271 20.65 -6.84 11.93
CA ASN A 271 20.95 -6.40 13.29
C ASN A 271 22.24 -5.57 13.28
N MET A 272 22.17 -4.34 13.77
CA MET A 272 23.31 -3.41 13.81
C MET A 272 24.01 -3.38 15.18
N GLU A 273 23.42 -3.98 16.21
CA GLU A 273 23.94 -3.98 17.57
C GLU A 273 24.65 -5.28 17.93
N ASN A 274 24.16 -6.40 17.45
CA ASN A 274 24.60 -7.71 17.84
C ASN A 274 24.95 -8.61 16.64
N GLY A 275 25.76 -9.63 16.90
CA GLY A 275 26.11 -10.65 15.92
C GLY A 275 27.07 -10.18 14.83
N PRO A 276 27.25 -10.99 13.79
CA PRO A 276 28.19 -10.67 12.69
C PRO A 276 27.79 -9.42 11.91
N THR A 277 26.49 -9.15 11.81
CA THR A 277 25.94 -8.03 11.04
C THR A 277 26.06 -6.67 11.74
N ALA A 278 26.50 -6.62 13.00
CA ALA A 278 26.86 -5.38 13.69
C ALA A 278 28.01 -4.64 12.98
N ASP A 279 28.95 -5.35 12.34
CA ASP A 279 30.01 -4.73 11.57
C ASP A 279 29.48 -4.25 10.18
N ILE A 280 29.67 -2.96 9.89
CA ILE A 280 29.31 -2.35 8.61
C ILE A 280 29.98 -3.02 7.41
N LYS A 281 31.19 -3.58 7.56
CA LYS A 281 31.88 -4.30 6.48
C LYS A 281 31.14 -5.58 6.13
N VAL A 282 30.61 -6.29 7.14
CA VAL A 282 29.80 -7.48 6.93
C VAL A 282 28.52 -7.13 6.19
N ARG A 283 27.79 -6.09 6.60
CA ARG A 283 26.58 -5.64 5.91
C ARG A 283 26.84 -5.26 4.45
N LYS A 284 27.93 -4.50 4.19
CA LYS A 284 28.35 -4.17 2.81
C LYS A 284 28.74 -5.42 1.99
N ALA A 285 29.43 -6.35 2.61
CA ALA A 285 29.80 -7.62 1.94
C ALA A 285 28.56 -8.44 1.57
N LEU A 286 27.57 -8.53 2.44
CA LEU A 286 26.31 -9.22 2.17
C LEU A 286 25.53 -8.53 1.03
N GLN A 287 25.52 -7.20 0.96
CA GLN A 287 24.96 -6.48 -0.18
C GLN A 287 25.69 -6.80 -1.49
N MET A 288 27.03 -6.85 -1.47
CA MET A 288 27.84 -7.19 -2.64
C MET A 288 27.73 -8.66 -3.03
N ALA A 289 27.31 -9.54 -2.13
CA ALA A 289 27.13 -10.97 -2.41
C ALA A 289 25.87 -11.26 -3.23
N VAL A 290 24.86 -10.37 -3.20
CA VAL A 290 23.57 -10.57 -3.85
C VAL A 290 23.49 -9.83 -5.18
N ASP A 291 23.26 -10.57 -6.25
CA ASP A 291 22.89 -10.06 -7.56
C ASP A 291 21.37 -9.83 -7.57
N ARG A 292 20.95 -8.56 -7.48
CA ARG A 292 19.52 -8.20 -7.35
C ARG A 292 18.74 -8.49 -8.63
N ASP A 293 19.35 -8.28 -9.80
CA ASP A 293 18.73 -8.59 -11.10
C ASP A 293 18.48 -10.10 -11.24
N ALA A 294 19.50 -10.90 -10.93
CA ALA A 294 19.35 -12.36 -10.95
C ALA A 294 18.37 -12.87 -9.88
N MET A 295 18.31 -12.24 -8.72
CA MET A 295 17.34 -12.56 -7.67
C MET A 295 15.91 -12.25 -8.13
N CYS A 296 15.69 -11.08 -8.71
CA CYS A 296 14.40 -10.67 -9.26
C CYS A 296 13.93 -11.64 -10.35
N ALA A 297 14.79 -11.96 -11.31
CA ALA A 297 14.48 -12.91 -12.37
C ALA A 297 14.20 -14.34 -11.87
N ALA A 298 14.82 -14.76 -10.75
CA ALA A 298 14.57 -16.06 -10.15
C ALA A 298 13.27 -16.12 -9.34
N LEU A 299 12.86 -14.99 -8.76
CA LEU A 299 11.61 -14.88 -7.99
C LEU A 299 10.39 -14.69 -8.89
N TYR A 300 10.52 -13.84 -9.92
CA TYR A 300 9.44 -13.32 -10.73
C TYR A 300 9.87 -13.34 -12.21
N GLN A 301 9.33 -14.30 -12.95
CA GLN A 301 9.78 -14.58 -14.33
C GLN A 301 9.05 -13.75 -15.38
N TYR A 302 7.96 -13.09 -15.00
CA TYR A 302 7.04 -12.43 -15.94
C TYR A 302 7.02 -10.91 -15.77
N GLY A 303 8.02 -10.34 -15.10
CA GLY A 303 8.18 -8.90 -14.92
C GLY A 303 7.39 -8.30 -13.74
N GLU A 304 7.05 -9.13 -12.76
CA GLU A 304 6.28 -8.70 -11.58
C GLU A 304 7.11 -7.88 -10.58
N CYS A 305 8.42 -7.79 -10.77
CA CYS A 305 9.27 -6.94 -9.91
C CYS A 305 10.40 -6.29 -10.69
N SER A 306 10.98 -5.26 -10.10
CA SER A 306 12.26 -4.66 -10.48
C SER A 306 13.24 -4.70 -9.31
N PRO A 307 14.57 -4.74 -9.58
CA PRO A 307 15.56 -4.67 -8.50
C PRO A 307 15.44 -3.36 -7.71
N ALA A 308 15.44 -3.44 -6.39
CA ALA A 308 15.46 -2.28 -5.51
C ALA A 308 16.87 -2.02 -4.98
N TYR A 309 17.41 -0.85 -5.26
CA TYR A 309 18.73 -0.40 -4.79
C TYR A 309 18.60 0.60 -3.63
N LEU A 310 17.50 1.34 -3.58
CA LEU A 310 17.19 2.33 -2.56
C LEU A 310 16.03 1.87 -1.68
N PRO A 311 15.89 2.40 -0.48
CA PRO A 311 14.79 2.08 0.41
C PRO A 311 13.44 2.64 -0.05
N LEU A 312 13.46 3.68 -0.89
CA LEU A 312 12.25 4.26 -1.47
C LEU A 312 11.93 3.57 -2.81
N PRO A 313 10.67 3.26 -3.09
CA PRO A 313 10.24 2.83 -4.42
C PRO A 313 10.28 4.00 -5.42
N PRO A 314 10.43 3.75 -6.73
CA PRO A 314 10.53 4.80 -7.75
C PRO A 314 9.37 5.80 -7.80
N ALA A 315 8.17 5.40 -7.39
CA ALA A 315 7.00 6.27 -7.33
C ALA A 315 6.94 7.14 -6.06
N SER A 316 7.87 6.96 -5.11
CA SER A 316 7.92 7.75 -3.87
C SER A 316 8.53 9.13 -4.12
N TRP A 317 8.02 10.14 -3.43
CA TRP A 317 8.63 11.46 -3.43
C TRP A 317 10.08 11.38 -2.93
N GLY A 318 10.95 12.19 -3.52
CA GLY A 318 12.36 12.21 -3.14
C GLY A 318 13.17 10.99 -3.61
N TYR A 319 12.59 10.08 -4.40
CA TYR A 319 13.38 9.07 -5.09
C TYR A 319 14.36 9.74 -6.07
N ASP A 320 15.62 9.39 -5.99
CA ASP A 320 16.68 9.90 -6.85
C ASP A 320 17.52 8.73 -7.36
N GLU A 321 17.30 8.35 -8.61
CA GLU A 321 17.99 7.24 -9.29
C GLU A 321 19.52 7.40 -9.25
N SER A 322 20.02 8.63 -9.22
CA SER A 322 21.47 8.88 -9.17
C SER A 322 22.14 8.33 -7.90
N LEU A 323 21.37 8.16 -6.83
CA LEU A 323 21.85 7.60 -5.56
C LEU A 323 22.08 6.08 -5.65
N GLU A 324 21.55 5.39 -6.64
CA GLU A 324 21.82 3.97 -6.88
C GLU A 324 23.27 3.68 -7.18
N ASP A 325 24.00 4.67 -7.72
CA ASP A 325 25.44 4.54 -7.95
C ASP A 325 26.28 4.49 -6.67
N LEU A 326 25.72 4.92 -5.55
CA LEU A 326 26.37 4.87 -4.24
C LEU A 326 26.19 3.51 -3.56
N VAL A 327 25.26 2.69 -4.02
CA VAL A 327 24.97 1.37 -3.45
C VAL A 327 26.02 0.37 -3.90
N PRO A 328 26.54 -0.50 -2.99
CA PRO A 328 27.48 -1.54 -3.38
C PRO A 328 26.92 -2.42 -4.49
N LYS A 329 27.66 -2.54 -5.60
CA LYS A 329 27.29 -3.40 -6.73
C LYS A 329 27.70 -4.86 -6.44
N TYR A 330 27.09 -5.81 -7.15
CA TYR A 330 27.41 -7.23 -7.04
C TYR A 330 28.87 -7.51 -7.34
N ASP A 331 29.62 -7.99 -6.35
CA ASP A 331 31.05 -8.35 -6.46
C ASP A 331 31.41 -9.40 -5.39
N VAL A 332 31.39 -10.67 -5.78
CA VAL A 332 31.75 -11.79 -4.89
C VAL A 332 33.18 -11.69 -4.36
N LYS A 333 34.14 -11.21 -5.16
CA LYS A 333 35.54 -11.10 -4.73
C LYS A 333 35.70 -9.97 -3.72
N GLY A 334 35.08 -8.83 -3.98
CA GLY A 334 35.04 -7.69 -3.06
C GLY A 334 34.36 -8.04 -1.74
N ALA A 335 33.26 -8.79 -1.81
CA ALA A 335 32.53 -9.27 -0.63
C ALA A 335 33.41 -10.18 0.25
N LYS A 336 34.10 -11.19 -0.33
CA LYS A 336 35.03 -12.05 0.41
C LYS A 336 36.16 -11.26 1.07
N LYS A 337 36.69 -10.26 0.36
CA LYS A 337 37.74 -9.40 0.93
C LYS A 337 37.23 -8.62 2.14
N LEU A 338 36.03 -8.02 2.05
CA LEU A 338 35.44 -7.29 3.19
C LEU A 338 35.14 -8.21 4.37
N LEU A 339 34.65 -9.43 4.13
CA LEU A 339 34.43 -10.43 5.18
C LEU A 339 35.74 -10.78 5.90
N ALA A 340 36.81 -11.02 5.15
CA ALA A 340 38.14 -11.30 5.73
C ALA A 340 38.65 -10.12 6.57
N GLU A 341 38.46 -8.87 6.12
CA GLU A 341 38.81 -7.65 6.84
C GLU A 341 37.96 -7.45 8.11
N ALA A 342 36.75 -7.99 8.12
CA ALA A 342 35.85 -7.98 9.28
C ALA A 342 36.10 -9.15 10.26
N GLY A 343 37.11 -10.02 9.97
CA GLY A 343 37.44 -11.15 10.83
C GLY A 343 36.78 -12.48 10.47
N TYR A 344 36.13 -12.55 9.32
CA TYR A 344 35.44 -13.74 8.83
C TYR A 344 36.06 -14.27 7.49
N PRO A 345 37.36 -14.65 7.45
CA PRO A 345 38.00 -15.10 6.21
C PRO A 345 37.41 -16.43 5.66
N ASP A 346 36.84 -17.25 6.53
CA ASP A 346 36.24 -18.53 6.21
C ASP A 346 34.69 -18.48 6.24
N GLY A 347 34.13 -17.27 6.29
CA GLY A 347 32.68 -17.05 6.40
C GLY A 347 32.14 -17.20 7.82
N PHE A 348 30.81 -17.30 7.93
CA PHE A 348 30.08 -17.44 9.21
C PHE A 348 28.68 -18.01 8.96
N GLU A 349 27.96 -18.34 10.05
CA GLU A 349 26.54 -18.67 9.99
C GLU A 349 25.69 -17.41 10.23
N LEU A 350 24.69 -17.16 9.35
CA LEU A 350 23.76 -16.05 9.41
C LEU A 350 22.36 -16.58 9.76
N GLU A 351 21.81 -16.16 10.88
CA GLU A 351 20.46 -16.51 11.31
C GLU A 351 19.44 -15.57 10.65
N TYR A 352 18.75 -16.08 9.63
CA TYR A 352 17.77 -15.33 8.83
C TYR A 352 16.36 -15.75 9.15
N TYR A 353 15.52 -14.80 9.55
CA TYR A 353 14.12 -15.01 9.88
C TYR A 353 13.20 -14.42 8.83
N THR A 354 12.08 -15.10 8.58
CA THR A 354 11.07 -14.66 7.61
C THR A 354 9.70 -15.24 7.98
N SER A 355 8.62 -14.68 7.39
CA SER A 355 7.27 -15.21 7.57
C SER A 355 7.14 -16.63 6.96
N ASP A 356 6.10 -17.36 7.36
CA ASP A 356 5.82 -18.71 6.91
C ASP A 356 5.20 -18.81 5.51
N SER A 357 5.13 -17.68 4.77
CA SER A 357 4.64 -17.66 3.38
C SER A 357 5.63 -18.35 2.43
N ALA A 358 5.10 -18.97 1.37
CA ALA A 358 5.90 -19.64 0.34
C ALA A 358 6.84 -18.68 -0.41
N SER A 359 6.39 -17.44 -0.66
CA SER A 359 7.20 -16.39 -1.30
C SER A 359 8.37 -15.96 -0.41
N SER A 360 8.13 -15.73 0.87
CA SER A 360 9.17 -15.37 1.84
C SER A 360 10.22 -16.46 1.98
N LYS A 361 9.80 -17.72 1.99
CA LYS A 361 10.72 -18.87 1.98
C LYS A 361 11.61 -18.88 0.74
N LYS A 362 11.03 -18.68 -0.44
CA LYS A 362 11.76 -18.67 -1.71
C LYS A 362 12.81 -17.55 -1.74
N ILE A 363 12.50 -16.37 -1.20
CA ILE A 363 13.48 -15.28 -1.03
C ILE A 363 14.67 -15.74 -0.19
N GLY A 364 14.41 -16.36 0.95
CA GLY A 364 15.45 -16.92 1.83
C GLY A 364 16.31 -17.99 1.16
N GLU A 365 15.71 -18.89 0.38
CA GLU A 365 16.43 -19.95 -0.35
C GLU A 365 17.35 -19.38 -1.44
N ILE A 366 16.93 -18.29 -2.12
CA ILE A 366 17.78 -17.62 -3.12
C ILE A 366 18.89 -16.83 -2.42
N LEU A 367 18.59 -16.13 -1.31
CA LEU A 367 19.60 -15.48 -0.48
C LEU A 367 20.67 -16.47 -0.03
N GLN A 368 20.28 -17.65 0.42
CA GLN A 368 21.20 -18.73 0.84
C GLN A 368 22.16 -19.12 -0.29
N GLN A 369 21.67 -19.23 -1.54
CA GLN A 369 22.50 -19.56 -2.69
C GLN A 369 23.52 -18.45 -3.03
N PHE A 370 23.13 -17.19 -2.91
CA PHE A 370 24.03 -16.07 -3.12
C PHE A 370 25.10 -15.98 -2.01
N CYS A 371 24.69 -16.06 -0.75
CA CYS A 371 25.58 -15.97 0.41
C CYS A 371 26.58 -17.13 0.47
N ALA A 372 26.20 -18.32 0.00
CA ALA A 372 27.12 -19.48 -0.10
C ALA A 372 28.33 -19.20 -1.01
N LYS A 373 28.22 -18.31 -2.02
CA LYS A 373 29.34 -17.93 -2.89
C LYS A 373 30.44 -17.15 -2.14
N VAL A 374 30.10 -16.58 -0.99
CA VAL A 374 31.02 -15.83 -0.11
C VAL A 374 31.26 -16.55 1.22
N ASP A 375 31.03 -17.87 1.26
CA ASP A 375 31.24 -18.76 2.39
C ASP A 375 30.36 -18.42 3.63
N VAL A 376 29.25 -17.69 3.42
CA VAL A 376 28.25 -17.40 4.46
C VAL A 376 27.13 -18.42 4.37
N LYS A 377 26.89 -19.15 5.45
CA LYS A 377 25.83 -20.16 5.57
C LYS A 377 24.59 -19.50 6.16
N VAL A 378 23.53 -19.33 5.38
CA VAL A 378 22.26 -18.80 5.84
C VAL A 378 21.41 -19.92 6.45
N ASN A 379 21.03 -19.78 7.72
CA ASN A 379 20.08 -20.64 8.40
C ASN A 379 18.69 -19.98 8.33
N ILE A 380 17.76 -20.56 7.58
CA ILE A 380 16.43 -19.99 7.33
C ILE A 380 15.45 -20.45 8.40
N HIS A 381 14.85 -19.49 9.12
CA HIS A 381 13.81 -19.72 10.11
C HIS A 381 12.49 -19.09 9.64
N GLN A 382 11.46 -19.92 9.51
CA GLN A 382 10.11 -19.45 9.21
C GLN A 382 9.28 -19.41 10.50
N ALA A 383 8.48 -18.37 10.65
CA ALA A 383 7.58 -18.20 11.78
C ALA A 383 6.22 -17.66 11.33
N SER A 384 5.17 -17.99 12.08
CA SER A 384 3.86 -17.35 11.91
C SER A 384 3.97 -15.85 12.12
N TRP A 385 3.07 -15.08 11.51
CA TRP A 385 3.16 -13.61 11.51
C TRP A 385 3.35 -13.03 12.93
N GLY A 386 2.58 -13.46 13.92
CA GLY A 386 2.71 -12.98 15.30
C GLY A 386 4.10 -13.23 15.90
N THR A 387 4.60 -14.47 15.79
CA THR A 387 5.96 -14.82 16.27
C THR A 387 7.04 -14.09 15.48
N PHE A 388 6.87 -13.94 14.16
CA PHE A 388 7.80 -13.22 13.29
C PHE A 388 7.92 -11.74 13.68
N THR A 389 6.80 -11.08 13.98
CA THR A 389 6.80 -9.67 14.43
C THR A 389 7.47 -9.49 15.79
N GLU A 390 7.29 -10.43 16.72
CA GLU A 390 7.97 -10.41 18.01
C GLU A 390 9.50 -10.58 17.86
N ILE A 391 9.94 -11.50 16.99
CA ILE A 391 11.37 -11.69 16.69
C ILE A 391 11.95 -10.42 16.07
N GLY A 392 11.25 -9.82 15.11
CA GLY A 392 11.67 -8.57 14.46
C GLY A 392 11.83 -7.39 15.43
N ALA A 393 10.94 -7.31 16.41
CA ALA A 393 11.01 -6.25 17.43
C ALA A 393 12.05 -6.52 18.54
N SER A 394 12.42 -7.79 18.76
CA SER A 394 13.30 -8.18 19.88
C SER A 394 14.80 -8.05 19.62
N GLY A 395 15.22 -7.87 18.35
CA GLY A 395 16.64 -7.87 17.97
C GLY A 395 17.37 -9.21 18.12
N ASN A 396 16.64 -10.31 18.12
CA ASN A 396 17.20 -11.66 18.31
C ASN A 396 17.58 -12.38 17.00
N ALA A 397 17.55 -11.71 15.88
CA ALA A 397 17.93 -12.22 14.57
C ALA A 397 19.13 -11.47 14.01
N ASP A 398 20.02 -12.14 13.24
CA ASP A 398 21.08 -11.43 12.51
C ASP A 398 20.50 -10.69 11.29
N ALA A 399 19.51 -11.29 10.63
CA ALA A 399 18.85 -10.74 9.45
C ALA A 399 17.36 -11.12 9.40
N ILE A 400 16.54 -10.22 8.88
CA ILE A 400 15.09 -10.39 8.75
C ILE A 400 14.64 -9.99 7.34
N GLY A 401 13.89 -10.89 6.68
CA GLY A 401 13.24 -10.59 5.40
C GLY A 401 11.87 -9.99 5.61
N MET A 402 11.64 -8.80 5.05
CA MET A 402 10.43 -8.01 5.23
C MET A 402 9.96 -7.40 3.91
N SER A 403 8.69 -7.03 3.84
CA SER A 403 8.11 -6.20 2.80
C SER A 403 7.45 -4.99 3.44
N TRP A 404 7.60 -3.82 2.84
CA TRP A 404 6.99 -2.59 3.29
C TRP A 404 6.28 -1.90 2.13
N THR A 405 5.04 -1.51 2.36
CA THR A 405 4.21 -0.79 1.39
C THR A 405 3.49 0.31 2.14
N TRP A 406 3.56 1.54 1.63
CA TRP A 406 2.93 2.69 2.27
C TRP A 406 2.55 3.77 1.25
N LEU A 407 2.35 5.02 1.75
CA LEU A 407 2.07 6.20 0.94
C LEU A 407 3.34 6.68 0.20
N PRO A 408 3.21 7.52 -0.85
CA PRO A 408 4.36 8.04 -1.61
C PRO A 408 5.33 8.90 -0.80
N ASP A 409 4.90 9.50 0.31
CA ASP A 409 5.74 10.35 1.14
C ASP A 409 6.89 9.57 1.78
N PRO A 410 8.16 10.00 1.62
CA PRO A 410 9.33 9.31 2.11
C PRO A 410 9.37 9.15 3.65
N TYR A 411 8.65 9.97 4.40
CA TYR A 411 8.54 9.86 5.85
C TYR A 411 8.11 8.45 6.28
N PHE A 412 7.11 7.87 5.61
CA PHE A 412 6.56 6.56 5.96
C PHE A 412 7.54 5.39 5.74
N TYR A 413 8.54 5.58 4.88
CA TYR A 413 9.62 4.62 4.69
C TYR A 413 10.81 4.94 5.61
N LEU A 414 11.34 6.15 5.51
CA LEU A 414 12.61 6.51 6.15
C LEU A 414 12.51 6.60 7.66
N ASN A 415 11.42 7.16 8.19
CA ASN A 415 11.22 7.23 9.63
C ASN A 415 11.06 5.82 10.24
N LYS A 416 10.15 5.01 9.66
CA LYS A 416 9.88 3.67 10.19
C LYS A 416 11.06 2.70 10.05
N MET A 417 11.87 2.83 9.00
CA MET A 417 12.96 1.90 8.71
C MET A 417 14.30 2.32 9.32
N PHE A 418 14.51 3.61 9.55
CA PHE A 418 15.86 4.12 9.87
C PHE A 418 15.95 5.09 11.04
N HIS A 419 14.83 5.65 11.54
CA HIS A 419 14.87 6.59 12.65
C HIS A 419 15.05 5.85 13.98
N GLU A 420 15.87 6.40 14.89
CA GLU A 420 16.17 5.78 16.18
C GLU A 420 14.95 5.57 17.08
N GLU A 421 13.94 6.43 17.00
CA GLU A 421 12.68 6.28 17.75
C GLU A 421 11.85 5.07 17.29
N SER A 422 12.12 4.53 16.09
CA SER A 422 11.47 3.36 15.54
C SER A 422 12.19 2.05 15.86
N LEU A 423 13.34 2.11 16.57
CA LEU A 423 14.06 0.90 17.00
C LEU A 423 13.17 -0.01 17.85
N GLY A 424 13.28 -1.29 17.64
CA GLY A 424 12.43 -2.28 18.31
C GLY A 424 11.01 -2.35 17.80
N THR A 425 10.69 -1.66 16.69
CA THR A 425 9.43 -1.85 15.96
C THR A 425 9.64 -2.75 14.76
N LEU A 426 8.58 -3.38 14.29
CA LEU A 426 8.63 -4.14 13.05
C LEU A 426 8.97 -3.22 11.87
N GLY A 427 9.92 -3.63 11.04
CA GLY A 427 10.39 -2.86 9.88
C GLY A 427 11.69 -2.07 10.14
N ASN A 428 12.02 -1.81 11.38
CA ASN A 428 13.29 -1.19 11.78
C ASN A 428 14.12 -2.23 12.53
N GLY A 429 15.18 -2.72 11.91
CA GLY A 429 16.16 -3.60 12.56
C GLY A 429 16.90 -2.88 13.69
N GLN A 430 17.31 -3.63 14.68
CA GLN A 430 18.15 -3.14 15.75
C GLN A 430 19.61 -3.11 15.34
#